data_e380190e21da2021e692e4672d44f11d
#
_entry.id   e380190e21da2021e692e4672d44f11d
#
_cell.length_a   1.000
_cell.length_b   1.000
_cell.length_c   1.000
_cell.angle_alpha   90.00
_cell.angle_beta   90.00
_cell.angle_gamma   90.00
#
_symmetry.space_group_name_H-M   'P 1'
#
loop_
_entity.id
_entity.type
_entity.pdbx_description
1 polymer ?
#
loop_
_entity_poly.entity_id
_entity_poly.type
_entity_poly.pdbx_seq_one_letter_code
_entity_poly.pdbx_strand_id
1 'polypeptide(L)'
;MSHRTDSQRGFTLIELLLVMSLAIVILGATLTSFTNYYRNQKTSQQLNDTAQVARNSMDLAARQLRNLANQDPSQQTTTIARALPFDLVFQTSDPSRKWVRYCLDTSNTGLAGSSPSRGQLWEMETETATAPTAGMMASCPGTVATTTPAPAGSWVSKRMVADFVTNRSGGVDRSVFTYSCSPLAPSTCPASSADYTRITNIGAQLYVDVNPGKAPAELRVVSSIFLRNQNEAPVADFSSTAGGTRAVILNASSSSDPEGRTLAYDWFLGNGTITLTPEEACAQEIKQKANGSTLIYLGQGTTYRYAVPAGVASPMNIQLVVRDPGCLYATRTKTVTIP
;
A
#
# COMPACT_ATOMS: atom_id res chain seq x y z
N MET A 1 -91.34 -14.23 32.90
CA MET A 1 -90.05 -13.58 32.68
C MET A 1 -89.30 -13.54 33.98
N SER A 2 -88.29 -14.42 34.14
CA SER A 2 -87.52 -14.52 35.39
C SER A 2 -86.22 -13.76 35.17
N HIS A 3 -85.99 -12.64 35.78
CA HIS A 3 -84.75 -11.92 35.87
C HIS A 3 -83.76 -12.69 36.76
N ARG A 4 -82.75 -13.32 36.17
CA ARG A 4 -81.56 -13.78 36.88
C ARG A 4 -80.75 -12.55 37.28
N THR A 5 -80.75 -12.19 38.55
CA THR A 5 -79.80 -11.27 39.13
C THR A 5 -78.47 -11.97 39.29
N ASP A 6 -77.52 -11.68 38.33
CA ASP A 6 -76.14 -12.07 38.50
C ASP A 6 -75.56 -11.35 39.73
N SER A 7 -75.21 -12.12 40.76
CA SER A 7 -74.52 -11.60 41.94
C SER A 7 -73.12 -11.15 41.57
N GLN A 8 -72.92 -9.84 41.49
CA GLN A 8 -71.57 -9.26 41.33
C GLN A 8 -70.77 -9.58 42.62
N ARG A 9 -69.87 -10.54 42.51
CA ARG A 9 -68.92 -10.82 43.59
C ARG A 9 -67.81 -9.76 43.49
N GLY A 10 -67.72 -8.89 44.53
CA GLY A 10 -66.63 -7.92 44.62
C GLY A 10 -65.28 -8.59 44.87
N PHE A 11 -64.22 -8.02 44.31
CA PHE A 11 -62.86 -8.49 44.55
C PHE A 11 -62.47 -8.33 46.00
N THR A 12 -61.78 -9.32 46.57
CA THR A 12 -61.18 -9.21 47.89
C THR A 12 -59.93 -8.34 47.88
N LEU A 13 -59.66 -7.61 48.96
CA LEU A 13 -58.51 -6.73 49.11
C LEU A 13 -57.16 -7.50 48.90
N ILE A 14 -57.15 -8.78 49.32
CA ILE A 14 -55.96 -9.65 49.14
C ILE A 14 -55.77 -10.04 47.71
N GLU A 15 -56.83 -10.26 46.93
CA GLU A 15 -56.73 -10.60 45.48
C GLU A 15 -56.23 -9.42 44.70
N LEU A 16 -56.59 -8.21 45.02
CA LEU A 16 -56.10 -6.99 44.41
C LEU A 16 -54.61 -6.75 44.74
N LEU A 17 -54.18 -7.00 45.99
CA LEU A 17 -52.75 -6.94 46.36
C LEU A 17 -51.90 -7.98 45.62
N LEU A 18 -52.42 -9.19 45.46
CA LEU A 18 -51.71 -10.26 44.74
C LEU A 18 -51.58 -9.96 43.27
N VAL A 19 -52.62 -9.42 42.62
CA VAL A 19 -52.58 -9.00 41.23
C VAL A 19 -51.63 -7.83 41.05
N MET A 20 -51.59 -6.83 41.91
CA MET A 20 -50.65 -5.73 41.84
C MET A 20 -49.19 -6.18 42.00
N SER A 21 -48.91 -7.08 42.95
CA SER A 21 -47.56 -7.60 43.14
C SER A 21 -47.08 -8.40 41.93
N LEU A 22 -47.90 -9.25 41.34
CA LEU A 22 -47.61 -9.97 40.10
C LEU A 22 -47.41 -9.01 38.92
N ALA A 23 -48.26 -7.97 38.80
CA ALA A 23 -48.12 -6.98 37.74
C ALA A 23 -46.79 -6.21 37.82
N ILE A 24 -46.32 -5.85 39.01
CA ILE A 24 -45.04 -5.18 39.25
C ILE A 24 -43.86 -6.10 38.82
N VAL A 25 -43.91 -7.38 39.17
CA VAL A 25 -42.87 -8.35 38.79
C VAL A 25 -42.82 -8.54 37.27
N ILE A 26 -43.97 -8.70 36.62
CA ILE A 26 -44.04 -8.85 35.15
C ILE A 26 -43.54 -7.57 34.45
N LEU A 27 -43.97 -6.38 34.90
CA LEU A 27 -43.52 -5.10 34.38
C LEU A 27 -42.00 -4.92 34.55
N GLY A 28 -41.45 -5.27 35.71
CA GLY A 28 -40.02 -5.23 35.97
C GLY A 28 -39.22 -6.15 35.03
N ALA A 29 -39.71 -7.37 34.85
CA ALA A 29 -39.07 -8.34 33.93
C ALA A 29 -39.13 -7.88 32.46
N THR A 30 -40.28 -7.36 32.02
CA THR A 30 -40.45 -6.85 30.65
C THR A 30 -39.58 -5.62 30.37
N LEU A 31 -39.51 -4.67 31.30
CA LEU A 31 -38.65 -3.49 31.20
C LEU A 31 -37.16 -3.87 31.11
N THR A 32 -36.75 -4.83 31.94
CA THR A 32 -35.35 -5.33 31.91
C THR A 32 -35.04 -6.00 30.59
N SER A 33 -35.92 -6.84 30.07
CA SER A 33 -35.77 -7.48 28.76
C SER A 33 -35.74 -6.47 27.62
N PHE A 34 -36.61 -5.46 27.67
CA PHE A 34 -36.67 -4.40 26.66
C PHE A 34 -35.40 -3.53 26.66
N THR A 35 -34.88 -3.14 27.81
CA THR A 35 -33.66 -2.37 27.93
C THR A 35 -32.43 -3.16 27.41
N ASN A 36 -32.36 -4.45 27.70
CA ASN A 36 -31.29 -5.32 27.15
C ASN A 36 -31.39 -5.48 25.65
N TYR A 37 -32.60 -5.67 25.12
CA TYR A 37 -32.85 -5.75 23.68
C TYR A 37 -32.41 -4.44 22.97
N TYR A 38 -32.83 -3.29 23.51
CA TYR A 38 -32.49 -1.97 22.96
C TYR A 38 -30.99 -1.71 22.97
N ARG A 39 -30.26 -2.08 24.03
CA ARG A 39 -28.81 -1.97 24.13
C ARG A 39 -28.12 -2.84 23.07
N ASN A 40 -28.56 -4.07 22.90
CA ASN A 40 -28.00 -5.00 21.93
C ASN A 40 -28.24 -4.51 20.48
N GLN A 41 -29.43 -4.00 20.19
CA GLN A 41 -29.76 -3.43 18.88
C GLN A 41 -28.90 -2.22 18.56
N LYS A 42 -28.71 -1.30 19.51
CA LYS A 42 -27.84 -0.14 19.33
C LYS A 42 -26.39 -0.54 19.05
N THR A 43 -25.85 -1.53 19.76
CA THR A 43 -24.50 -2.04 19.53
C THR A 43 -24.37 -2.66 18.14
N SER A 44 -25.35 -3.45 17.72
CA SER A 44 -25.35 -4.06 16.37
C SER A 44 -25.43 -3.03 15.25
N GLN A 45 -26.24 -1.98 15.42
CA GLN A 45 -26.29 -0.86 14.46
C GLN A 45 -24.95 -0.13 14.38
N GLN A 46 -24.34 0.24 15.51
CA GLN A 46 -23.03 0.89 15.54
C GLN A 46 -21.96 0.06 14.84
N LEU A 47 -21.99 -1.26 15.02
CA LEU A 47 -21.03 -2.16 14.39
C LEU A 47 -21.22 -2.20 12.87
N ASN A 48 -22.47 -2.29 12.40
CA ASN A 48 -22.78 -2.27 10.98
C ASN A 48 -22.38 -0.95 10.32
N ASP A 49 -22.68 0.19 10.96
CA ASP A 49 -22.32 1.51 10.46
C ASP A 49 -20.79 1.67 10.38
N THR A 50 -20.08 1.25 11.41
CA THR A 50 -18.61 1.30 11.45
C THR A 50 -18.00 0.38 10.39
N ALA A 51 -18.55 -0.83 10.20
CA ALA A 51 -18.15 -1.76 9.16
C ALA A 51 -18.34 -1.17 7.76
N GLN A 52 -19.46 -0.50 7.53
CA GLN A 52 -19.74 0.15 6.25
C GLN A 52 -18.80 1.32 6.00
N VAL A 53 -18.55 2.15 7.00
CA VAL A 53 -17.58 3.25 6.92
C VAL A 53 -16.18 2.72 6.61
N ALA A 54 -15.73 1.67 7.30
CA ALA A 54 -14.43 1.04 7.03
C ALA A 54 -14.31 0.48 5.61
N ARG A 55 -15.36 -0.20 5.10
CA ARG A 55 -15.39 -0.68 3.70
C ARG A 55 -15.33 0.45 2.70
N ASN A 56 -16.16 1.48 2.88
CA ASN A 56 -16.18 2.66 1.99
C ASN A 56 -14.81 3.37 1.98
N SER A 57 -14.14 3.44 3.12
CA SER A 57 -12.80 4.04 3.25
C SER A 57 -11.74 3.23 2.50
N MET A 58 -11.80 1.90 2.60
CA MET A 58 -10.89 1.02 1.87
C MET A 58 -11.13 1.06 0.37
N ASP A 59 -12.39 1.14 -0.08
CA ASP A 59 -12.74 1.30 -1.50
C ASP A 59 -12.29 2.65 -2.06
N LEU A 60 -12.36 3.71 -1.25
CA LEU A 60 -11.83 5.02 -1.64
C LEU A 60 -10.31 4.97 -1.78
N ALA A 61 -9.60 4.46 -0.77
CA ALA A 61 -8.14 4.30 -0.82
C ALA A 61 -7.72 3.44 -2.01
N ALA A 62 -8.44 2.34 -2.29
CA ALA A 62 -8.18 1.49 -3.44
C ALA A 62 -8.37 2.22 -4.78
N ARG A 63 -9.40 3.07 -4.90
CA ARG A 63 -9.62 3.89 -6.12
C ARG A 63 -8.53 4.93 -6.30
N GLN A 64 -8.14 5.63 -5.24
CA GLN A 64 -7.06 6.63 -5.30
C GLN A 64 -5.72 5.99 -5.62
N LEU A 65 -5.40 4.82 -5.05
CA LEU A 65 -4.17 4.07 -5.35
C LEU A 65 -4.15 3.52 -6.78
N ARG A 66 -5.29 3.13 -7.36
CA ARG A 66 -5.36 2.77 -8.80
C ARG A 66 -5.11 3.95 -9.71
N ASN A 67 -5.41 5.16 -9.24
CA ASN A 67 -5.11 6.43 -9.92
C ASN A 67 -3.76 7.02 -9.49
N LEU A 68 -2.82 6.20 -9.07
CA LEU A 68 -1.47 6.64 -8.76
C LEU A 68 -0.88 7.40 -9.97
N ALA A 69 -0.20 8.52 -9.71
CA ALA A 69 0.44 9.28 -10.77
C ALA A 69 1.50 8.41 -11.48
N ASN A 70 1.59 8.57 -12.81
CA ASN A 70 2.67 7.94 -13.54
C ASN A 70 4.00 8.47 -13.04
N GLN A 71 4.94 7.57 -12.82
CA GLN A 71 6.32 7.94 -12.56
C GLN A 71 6.86 8.69 -13.78
N ASP A 72 7.32 9.93 -13.58
CA ASP A 72 8.00 10.67 -14.65
C ASP A 72 9.46 10.20 -14.70
N PRO A 73 9.85 9.45 -15.73
CA PRO A 73 11.22 8.92 -15.83
C PRO A 73 12.26 10.04 -15.96
N SER A 74 11.84 11.24 -16.41
CA SER A 74 12.76 12.37 -16.56
C SER A 74 13.06 13.10 -15.25
N GLN A 75 12.21 12.92 -14.21
CA GLN A 75 12.30 13.67 -12.95
C GLN A 75 12.74 12.84 -11.75
N GLN A 76 12.90 11.52 -11.87
CA GLN A 76 13.24 10.60 -10.76
C GLN A 76 12.33 10.76 -9.52
N THR A 77 11.15 11.34 -9.69
CA THR A 77 10.22 11.58 -8.59
C THR A 77 9.41 10.32 -8.33
N THR A 78 9.57 9.77 -7.15
CA THR A 78 8.73 8.67 -6.69
C THR A 78 7.31 9.18 -6.47
N THR A 79 6.33 8.47 -7.00
CA THR A 79 4.90 8.76 -6.77
C THR A 79 4.45 8.29 -5.37
N ILE A 80 5.30 7.58 -4.66
CA ILE A 80 5.12 7.20 -3.26
C ILE A 80 6.21 7.89 -2.44
N ALA A 81 5.80 8.77 -1.53
CA ALA A 81 6.71 9.51 -0.66
C ALA A 81 6.96 8.80 0.69
N ARG A 82 6.04 7.93 1.09
CA ARG A 82 6.15 7.14 2.33
C ARG A 82 5.37 5.84 2.21
N ALA A 83 5.98 4.73 2.58
CA ALA A 83 5.37 3.41 2.60
C ALA A 83 5.73 2.69 3.91
N LEU A 84 5.00 2.99 4.97
CA LEU A 84 5.16 2.38 6.30
C LEU A 84 3.92 1.55 6.65
N PRO A 85 4.01 0.61 7.61
CA PRO A 85 2.87 -0.23 7.99
C PRO A 85 1.61 0.53 8.43
N PHE A 86 1.76 1.77 8.92
CA PHE A 86 0.65 2.59 9.44
C PHE A 86 0.59 3.99 8.82
N ASP A 87 1.41 4.27 7.80
CA ASP A 87 1.50 5.60 7.19
C ASP A 87 1.91 5.47 5.73
N LEU A 88 0.99 5.78 4.81
CA LEU A 88 1.19 5.70 3.38
C LEU A 88 0.94 7.07 2.76
N VAL A 89 1.91 7.57 1.97
CA VAL A 89 1.81 8.85 1.24
C VAL A 89 2.12 8.61 -0.22
N PHE A 90 1.21 9.03 -1.09
CA PHE A 90 1.34 8.83 -2.54
C PHE A 90 0.71 10.00 -3.31
N GLN A 91 1.10 10.13 -4.58
CA GLN A 91 0.57 11.13 -5.51
C GLN A 91 -0.45 10.51 -6.46
N THR A 92 -1.61 11.14 -6.62
CA THR A 92 -2.62 10.72 -7.60
C THR A 92 -2.38 11.34 -8.97
N SER A 93 -2.84 10.67 -10.04
CA SER A 93 -2.80 11.16 -11.42
C SER A 93 -3.93 12.13 -11.79
N ASP A 94 -4.72 12.55 -10.80
CA ASP A 94 -5.76 13.58 -10.96
C ASP A 94 -5.16 14.85 -11.61
N PRO A 95 -5.91 15.63 -12.42
CA PRO A 95 -5.39 16.84 -13.08
C PRO A 95 -4.67 17.82 -12.16
N SER A 96 -5.02 17.84 -10.87
CA SER A 96 -4.37 18.65 -9.84
C SER A 96 -3.12 18.01 -9.19
N ARG A 97 -2.78 16.76 -9.55
CA ARG A 97 -1.67 15.99 -8.94
C ARG A 97 -1.63 16.13 -7.42
N LYS A 98 -2.63 15.59 -6.75
CA LYS A 98 -2.74 15.64 -5.28
C LYS A 98 -1.82 14.62 -4.62
N TRP A 99 -1.17 15.03 -3.53
CA TRP A 99 -0.59 14.11 -2.57
C TRP A 99 -1.64 13.71 -1.56
N VAL A 100 -1.80 12.42 -1.39
CA VAL A 100 -2.74 11.81 -0.44
C VAL A 100 -1.96 11.05 0.62
N ARG A 101 -2.34 11.22 1.86
CA ARG A 101 -1.78 10.47 2.99
C ARG A 101 -2.88 9.72 3.72
N TYR A 102 -2.65 8.45 3.96
CA TYR A 102 -3.40 7.65 4.92
C TYR A 102 -2.52 7.34 6.10
N CYS A 103 -2.92 7.74 7.30
CA CYS A 103 -2.16 7.43 8.50
C CYS A 103 -3.06 7.01 9.66
N LEU A 104 -2.57 6.06 10.48
CA LEU A 104 -3.26 5.59 11.68
C LEU A 104 -2.82 6.41 12.90
N ASP A 105 -3.73 7.18 13.47
CA ASP A 105 -3.56 7.84 14.76
C ASP A 105 -3.98 6.89 15.89
N THR A 106 -3.08 6.62 16.81
CA THR A 106 -3.32 5.82 18.01
C THR A 106 -3.30 6.66 19.30
N SER A 107 -3.04 7.96 19.19
CA SER A 107 -2.99 8.89 20.33
C SER A 107 -4.38 9.33 20.79
N ASN A 108 -5.36 9.26 19.88
CA ASN A 108 -6.71 9.73 20.13
C ASN A 108 -7.57 8.59 20.69
N THR A 109 -7.54 8.42 21.99
CA THR A 109 -8.34 7.40 22.70
C THR A 109 -9.82 7.77 22.84
N GLY A 110 -10.33 8.66 22.02
CA GLY A 110 -11.69 9.11 21.68
C GLY A 110 -12.84 9.01 22.70
N LEU A 111 -12.67 8.28 23.79
CA LEU A 111 -13.57 8.17 24.93
C LEU A 111 -12.72 8.02 26.19
N ALA A 112 -12.64 9.08 26.99
CA ALA A 112 -11.99 9.04 28.30
C ALA A 112 -12.40 7.80 29.09
N GLY A 113 -11.43 6.92 29.41
CA GLY A 113 -11.65 5.76 30.28
C GLY A 113 -11.80 4.41 29.55
N SER A 114 -11.73 4.31 28.23
CA SER A 114 -11.78 3.01 27.55
C SER A 114 -10.37 2.48 27.25
N SER A 115 -9.97 1.41 27.92
CA SER A 115 -8.88 0.51 27.51
C SER A 115 -9.51 -0.70 26.81
N PRO A 116 -9.03 -1.12 25.65
CA PRO A 116 -7.82 -0.76 24.94
C PRO A 116 -7.96 0.47 24.04
N SER A 117 -6.81 1.12 23.76
CA SER A 117 -6.75 2.27 22.86
C SER A 117 -7.22 1.90 21.45
N ARG A 118 -8.15 2.68 20.92
CA ARG A 118 -8.67 2.53 19.56
C ARG A 118 -8.05 3.60 18.70
N GLY A 119 -7.61 3.22 17.48
CA GLY A 119 -7.04 4.15 16.53
C GLY A 119 -8.09 4.76 15.62
N GLN A 120 -7.68 5.81 14.93
CA GLN A 120 -8.42 6.47 13.88
C GLN A 120 -7.58 6.50 12.61
N LEU A 121 -8.14 6.04 11.50
CA LEU A 121 -7.50 6.19 10.19
C LEU A 121 -7.89 7.55 9.62
N TRP A 122 -6.89 8.35 9.28
CA TRP A 122 -7.04 9.67 8.70
C TRP A 122 -6.58 9.69 7.26
N GLU A 123 -7.33 10.40 6.42
CA GLU A 123 -6.95 10.80 5.07
C GLU A 123 -6.59 12.29 5.10
N MET A 124 -5.51 12.65 4.41
CA MET A 124 -5.06 14.02 4.26
C MET A 124 -4.66 14.28 2.82
N GLU A 125 -4.94 15.48 2.32
CA GLU A 125 -4.62 15.87 0.95
C GLU A 125 -3.87 17.21 0.90
N THR A 126 -3.00 17.33 -0.10
CA THR A 126 -2.36 18.61 -0.46
C THR A 126 -2.10 18.66 -1.96
N GLU A 127 -2.22 19.87 -2.55
CA GLU A 127 -2.01 20.13 -3.98
C GLU A 127 -0.65 20.82 -4.17
N THR A 128 0.44 20.10 -3.96
CA THR A 128 1.80 20.60 -4.16
C THR A 128 2.50 19.78 -5.25
N ALA A 129 3.33 20.44 -6.07
CA ALA A 129 4.14 19.76 -7.07
C ALA A 129 5.21 18.87 -6.44
N THR A 130 5.72 19.24 -5.27
CA THR A 130 6.77 18.51 -4.55
C THR A 130 6.16 17.57 -3.51
N ALA A 131 6.86 16.47 -3.24
CA ALA A 131 6.46 15.52 -2.21
C ALA A 131 6.38 16.17 -0.82
N PRO A 132 5.42 15.73 0.03
CA PRO A 132 5.31 16.21 1.40
C PRO A 132 6.61 15.99 2.19
N THR A 133 7.01 17.01 2.92
CA THR A 133 8.25 16.97 3.71
C THR A 133 8.10 16.09 4.96
N ALA A 134 9.23 15.69 5.55
CA ALA A 134 9.23 14.95 6.83
C ALA A 134 8.48 15.71 7.94
N GLY A 135 8.56 17.05 7.95
CA GLY A 135 7.82 17.89 8.91
C GLY A 135 6.31 17.78 8.75
N MET A 136 5.78 17.77 7.52
CA MET A 136 4.36 17.57 7.26
C MET A 136 3.87 16.18 7.73
N MET A 137 4.75 15.20 7.73
CA MET A 137 4.48 13.81 8.08
C MET A 137 4.87 13.46 9.53
N ALA A 138 5.25 14.45 10.36
CA ALA A 138 5.74 14.20 11.72
C ALA A 138 4.66 13.69 12.68
N SER A 139 3.38 14.09 12.48
CA SER A 139 2.23 13.65 13.29
C SER A 139 1.14 13.03 12.43
N CYS A 140 0.28 12.21 13.04
CA CYS A 140 -0.96 11.71 12.45
C CYS A 140 -2.13 12.05 13.38
N PRO A 141 -3.18 12.75 12.89
CA PRO A 141 -3.16 13.51 11.65
C PRO A 141 -2.17 14.68 11.72
N GLY A 142 -1.68 15.12 10.56
CA GLY A 142 -0.86 16.31 10.46
C GLY A 142 -1.69 17.60 10.62
N THR A 143 -1.01 18.74 10.70
CA THR A 143 -1.65 20.06 10.82
C THR A 143 -2.15 20.51 9.44
N VAL A 144 -3.41 20.94 9.37
CA VAL A 144 -4.01 21.54 8.16
C VAL A 144 -3.83 23.06 8.20
N ALA A 145 -3.56 23.63 7.03
CA ALA A 145 -3.52 25.08 6.86
C ALA A 145 -4.86 25.72 7.23
N THR A 146 -4.79 26.83 7.95
CA THR A 146 -5.97 27.63 8.31
C THR A 146 -6.18 28.83 7.39
N THR A 147 -5.22 29.09 6.50
CA THR A 147 -5.23 30.19 5.53
C THR A 147 -5.53 29.70 4.11
N THR A 148 -6.18 30.56 3.30
CA THR A 148 -6.42 30.31 1.88
C THR A 148 -5.79 31.44 1.06
N PRO A 149 -4.81 31.16 0.17
CA PRO A 149 -4.27 29.84 -0.16
C PRO A 149 -3.44 29.24 0.96
N ALA A 150 -3.41 27.91 1.01
CA ALA A 150 -2.61 27.18 1.98
C ALA A 150 -1.11 27.44 1.76
N PRO A 151 -0.30 27.67 2.81
CA PRO A 151 1.14 27.82 2.67
C PRO A 151 1.77 26.57 2.02
N ALA A 152 2.81 26.79 1.21
CA ALA A 152 3.58 25.69 0.68
C ALA A 152 4.10 24.79 1.83
N GLY A 153 3.94 23.48 1.68
CA GLY A 153 4.37 22.52 2.70
C GLY A 153 3.36 22.30 3.84
N SER A 154 2.07 22.58 3.62
CA SER A 154 0.98 22.24 4.56
C SER A 154 -0.06 21.35 3.91
N TRP A 155 -0.78 20.59 4.74
CA TRP A 155 -1.96 19.84 4.30
C TRP A 155 -3.13 20.81 4.09
N VAL A 156 -3.90 20.60 3.03
CA VAL A 156 -5.06 21.45 2.69
C VAL A 156 -6.33 20.90 3.33
N SER A 157 -6.47 19.59 3.40
CA SER A 157 -7.62 18.93 4.02
C SER A 157 -7.21 17.75 4.87
N LYS A 158 -8.07 17.42 5.85
CA LYS A 158 -8.00 16.18 6.62
C LYS A 158 -9.40 15.64 6.87
N ARG A 159 -9.55 14.34 6.79
CA ARG A 159 -10.81 13.64 7.04
C ARG A 159 -10.53 12.35 7.79
N MET A 160 -11.29 12.08 8.84
CA MET A 160 -11.32 10.76 9.47
C MET A 160 -12.08 9.81 8.54
N VAL A 161 -11.44 8.74 8.11
CA VAL A 161 -12.02 7.77 7.16
C VAL A 161 -12.45 6.49 7.83
N ALA A 162 -11.85 6.12 8.96
CA ALA A 162 -12.33 5.04 9.81
C ALA A 162 -12.04 5.33 11.28
N ASP A 163 -12.99 4.98 12.16
CA ASP A 163 -12.86 5.02 13.61
C ASP A 163 -12.86 3.61 14.19
N PHE A 164 -12.60 3.49 15.48
CA PHE A 164 -12.57 2.23 16.23
C PHE A 164 -11.58 1.19 15.65
N VAL A 165 -10.47 1.67 15.05
CA VAL A 165 -9.44 0.82 14.43
C VAL A 165 -8.60 0.17 15.52
N THR A 166 -8.50 -1.16 15.48
CA THR A 166 -7.79 -1.97 16.50
C THR A 166 -6.51 -2.60 15.96
N ASN A 167 -6.00 -2.14 14.82
CA ASN A 167 -4.75 -2.63 14.23
C ASN A 167 -3.55 -2.53 15.19
N ARG A 168 -3.54 -1.52 16.09
CA ARG A 168 -2.51 -1.31 17.12
C ARG A 168 -3.14 -1.28 18.51
N SER A 169 -3.88 -2.32 18.88
CA SER A 169 -4.58 -2.42 20.15
C SER A 169 -4.14 -3.66 20.92
N GLY A 170 -4.06 -3.56 22.24
CA GLY A 170 -3.77 -4.71 23.11
C GLY A 170 -2.36 -5.28 22.97
N GLY A 171 -1.37 -4.48 22.55
CA GLY A 171 0.02 -4.94 22.37
C GLY A 171 0.27 -5.71 21.06
N VAL A 172 -0.71 -5.74 20.16
CA VAL A 172 -0.59 -6.38 18.84
C VAL A 172 -0.45 -5.31 17.77
N ASP A 173 0.63 -5.38 16.98
CA ASP A 173 0.85 -4.52 15.80
C ASP A 173 0.49 -5.30 14.53
N ARG A 174 -0.68 -5.02 13.96
CA ARG A 174 -1.15 -5.55 12.68
C ARG A 174 -1.11 -4.43 11.65
N SER A 175 -0.19 -4.51 10.70
CA SER A 175 -0.01 -3.48 9.67
C SER A 175 -1.33 -3.14 8.99
N VAL A 176 -1.63 -1.84 8.84
CA VAL A 176 -2.73 -1.36 7.98
C VAL A 176 -2.33 -1.56 6.52
N PHE A 177 -1.08 -1.25 6.18
CA PHE A 177 -0.53 -1.38 4.84
C PHE A 177 0.56 -2.44 4.79
N THR A 178 0.51 -3.27 3.76
CA THR A 178 1.54 -4.26 3.41
C THR A 178 1.94 -4.04 1.96
N TYR A 179 3.18 -4.36 1.62
CA TYR A 179 3.73 -4.04 0.31
C TYR A 179 4.38 -5.26 -0.32
N SER A 180 4.32 -5.34 -1.65
CA SER A 180 5.09 -6.30 -2.43
C SER A 180 5.88 -5.55 -3.49
N CYS A 181 7.13 -5.94 -3.72
CA CYS A 181 8.03 -5.34 -4.70
C CYS A 181 8.39 -6.33 -5.82
N SER A 182 8.70 -5.80 -6.99
CA SER A 182 9.28 -6.55 -8.11
C SER A 182 10.65 -5.94 -8.50
N PRO A 183 11.65 -6.74 -8.94
CA PRO A 183 11.73 -8.19 -8.77
C PRO A 183 11.76 -8.56 -7.29
N LEU A 184 11.40 -9.80 -6.96
CA LEU A 184 11.35 -10.31 -5.58
C LEU A 184 12.62 -9.88 -4.82
N ALA A 185 12.45 -8.84 -4.02
CA ALA A 185 13.52 -8.25 -3.24
C ALA A 185 13.68 -9.00 -1.90
N PRO A 186 14.71 -8.67 -1.11
CA PRO A 186 14.96 -9.30 0.18
C PRO A 186 13.70 -9.33 1.04
N SER A 187 13.72 -10.17 2.05
CA SER A 187 12.61 -10.56 2.94
C SER A 187 11.68 -9.44 3.46
N THR A 188 12.05 -8.18 3.26
CA THR A 188 11.26 -6.98 3.62
C THR A 188 11.18 -6.02 2.44
N CYS A 189 9.99 -5.76 1.96
CA CYS A 189 9.70 -4.73 0.97
C CYS A 189 8.67 -3.74 1.53
N PRO A 190 8.89 -2.42 1.46
CA PRO A 190 10.17 -1.78 1.14
C PRO A 190 11.15 -1.85 2.32
N ALA A 191 12.44 -2.05 2.07
CA ALA A 191 13.49 -1.98 3.07
C ALA A 191 13.92 -0.51 3.33
N SER A 192 13.82 0.32 2.29
CA SER A 192 14.15 1.74 2.34
C SER A 192 13.28 2.56 1.37
N SER A 193 13.41 3.89 1.38
CA SER A 193 12.72 4.75 0.42
C SER A 193 13.16 4.51 -1.05
N ALA A 194 14.35 3.95 -1.28
CA ALA A 194 14.81 3.57 -2.61
C ALA A 194 13.96 2.46 -3.25
N ASP A 195 13.25 1.67 -2.44
CA ASP A 195 12.39 0.59 -2.92
C ASP A 195 10.97 1.06 -3.29
N TYR A 196 10.61 2.32 -3.02
CA TYR A 196 9.25 2.80 -3.27
C TYR A 196 8.86 2.75 -4.75
N THR A 197 9.82 2.90 -5.65
CA THR A 197 9.63 2.75 -7.10
C THR A 197 9.34 1.31 -7.53
N ARG A 198 9.65 0.34 -6.68
CA ARG A 198 9.54 -1.10 -6.93
C ARG A 198 8.28 -1.72 -6.32
N ILE A 199 7.47 -0.94 -5.60
CA ILE A 199 6.23 -1.42 -5.01
C ILE A 199 5.22 -1.68 -6.12
N THR A 200 4.84 -2.93 -6.33
CA THR A 200 3.87 -3.35 -7.34
C THR A 200 2.49 -3.64 -6.76
N ASN A 201 2.42 -3.97 -5.48
CA ASN A 201 1.16 -4.25 -4.81
C ASN A 201 1.12 -3.61 -3.42
N ILE A 202 -0.02 -3.04 -3.08
CA ILE A 202 -0.33 -2.53 -1.74
C ILE A 202 -1.53 -3.30 -1.21
N GLY A 203 -1.29 -4.12 -0.19
CA GLY A 203 -2.35 -4.70 0.62
C GLY A 203 -2.76 -3.73 1.71
N ALA A 204 -4.06 -3.57 1.93
CA ALA A 204 -4.59 -2.76 3.02
C ALA A 204 -5.55 -3.59 3.86
N GLN A 205 -5.42 -3.54 5.19
CA GLN A 205 -6.31 -4.26 6.10
C GLN A 205 -6.64 -3.40 7.32
N LEU A 206 -7.92 -3.33 7.63
CA LEU A 206 -8.42 -2.68 8.83
C LEU A 206 -9.11 -3.71 9.73
N TYR A 207 -8.77 -3.64 11.00
CA TYR A 207 -9.48 -4.33 12.06
C TYR A 207 -10.27 -3.29 12.84
N VAL A 208 -11.57 -3.51 13.00
CA VAL A 208 -12.49 -2.53 13.60
C VAL A 208 -13.31 -3.21 14.67
N ASP A 209 -13.32 -2.62 15.88
CA ASP A 209 -14.13 -3.11 16.99
C ASP A 209 -14.67 -1.94 17.82
N VAL A 210 -15.98 -1.77 17.79
CA VAL A 210 -16.68 -0.71 18.54
C VAL A 210 -16.67 -0.97 20.03
N ASN A 211 -16.64 -2.25 20.43
CA ASN A 211 -16.73 -2.63 21.84
C ASN A 211 -15.89 -3.89 22.14
N PRO A 212 -14.55 -3.75 22.22
CA PRO A 212 -13.65 -4.87 22.48
C PRO A 212 -14.07 -5.64 23.76
N GLY A 213 -14.07 -6.96 23.67
CA GLY A 213 -14.47 -7.84 24.76
C GLY A 213 -15.97 -8.16 24.83
N LYS A 214 -16.78 -7.66 23.89
CA LYS A 214 -18.20 -8.04 23.72
C LYS A 214 -18.45 -8.60 22.34
N ALA A 215 -19.39 -9.50 22.22
CA ALA A 215 -19.87 -9.94 20.91
C ALA A 215 -20.65 -8.79 20.21
N PRO A 216 -20.59 -8.68 18.86
CA PRO A 216 -19.86 -9.53 17.93
C PRO A 216 -18.35 -9.25 17.91
N ALA A 217 -17.59 -10.23 17.43
CA ALA A 217 -16.15 -10.15 17.35
C ALA A 217 -15.65 -9.05 16.38
N GLU A 218 -14.38 -8.67 16.55
CA GLU A 218 -13.66 -7.74 15.68
C GLU A 218 -13.90 -8.03 14.18
N LEU A 219 -14.25 -7.01 13.41
CA LEU A 219 -14.40 -7.11 11.96
C LEU A 219 -13.07 -6.83 11.26
N ARG A 220 -12.71 -7.68 10.32
CA ARG A 220 -11.57 -7.48 9.41
C ARG A 220 -12.05 -7.08 8.02
N VAL A 221 -11.58 -5.95 7.51
CA VAL A 221 -11.77 -5.49 6.14
C VAL A 221 -10.42 -5.54 5.41
N VAL A 222 -10.37 -6.17 4.24
CA VAL A 222 -9.12 -6.35 3.47
C VAL A 222 -9.33 -5.87 2.05
N SER A 223 -8.34 -5.16 1.51
CA SER A 223 -8.24 -4.80 0.09
C SER A 223 -6.82 -5.05 -0.40
N SER A 224 -6.66 -5.42 -1.66
CA SER A 224 -5.36 -5.56 -2.32
C SER A 224 -5.40 -4.81 -3.64
N ILE A 225 -4.43 -3.95 -3.85
CA ILE A 225 -4.36 -3.04 -4.99
C ILE A 225 -3.06 -3.30 -5.75
N PHE A 226 -3.18 -3.76 -6.99
CA PHE A 226 -2.06 -3.84 -7.92
C PHE A 226 -1.84 -2.46 -8.56
N LEU A 227 -0.60 -1.97 -8.47
CA LEU A 227 -0.22 -0.65 -8.98
C LEU A 227 0.24 -0.78 -10.44
N ARG A 228 -0.65 -0.47 -11.39
CA ARG A 228 -0.37 -0.56 -12.83
C ARG A 228 0.61 0.49 -13.34
N ASN A 229 0.80 1.57 -12.60
CA ASN A 229 1.60 2.72 -13.00
C ASN A 229 3.01 2.71 -12.37
N GLN A 230 3.39 1.65 -11.68
CA GLN A 230 4.75 1.47 -11.17
C GLN A 230 5.61 0.84 -12.26
N ASN A 231 6.87 1.28 -12.29
CA ASN A 231 7.86 0.75 -13.19
C ASN A 231 8.39 -0.58 -12.66
N GLU A 232 8.34 -1.64 -13.48
CA GLU A 232 8.97 -2.92 -13.19
C GLU A 232 10.33 -3.00 -13.89
N ALA A 233 11.27 -3.74 -13.29
CA ALA A 233 12.57 -3.91 -13.91
C ALA A 233 12.44 -4.73 -15.21
N PRO A 234 13.20 -4.37 -16.26
CA PRO A 234 13.21 -5.13 -17.51
C PRO A 234 13.74 -6.54 -17.28
N VAL A 235 13.43 -7.44 -18.21
CA VAL A 235 13.98 -8.79 -18.27
C VAL A 235 15.12 -8.80 -19.30
N ALA A 236 16.35 -9.05 -18.84
CA ALA A 236 17.52 -9.13 -19.71
C ALA A 236 17.71 -10.56 -20.24
N ASP A 237 17.74 -10.71 -21.55
CA ASP A 237 18.15 -11.94 -22.22
C ASP A 237 18.78 -11.64 -23.58
N PHE A 238 19.69 -12.53 -24.05
CA PHE A 238 20.33 -12.38 -25.36
C PHE A 238 20.75 -13.72 -25.93
N SER A 239 20.96 -13.72 -27.25
CA SER A 239 21.59 -14.81 -28.00
C SER A 239 22.88 -14.34 -28.61
N SER A 240 23.73 -15.29 -29.03
CA SER A 240 24.95 -15.03 -29.75
C SER A 240 25.06 -15.94 -30.99
N THR A 241 25.55 -15.40 -32.09
CA THR A 241 25.80 -16.13 -33.34
C THR A 241 27.18 -15.81 -33.89
N ALA A 242 27.70 -16.65 -34.77
CA ALA A 242 28.98 -16.40 -35.45
C ALA A 242 28.89 -15.13 -36.33
N GLY A 243 29.81 -14.20 -36.14
CA GLY A 243 29.90 -12.93 -36.88
C GLY A 243 31.03 -12.89 -37.92
N GLY A 244 31.65 -14.03 -38.18
CA GLY A 244 32.83 -14.19 -39.01
C GLY A 244 34.05 -14.68 -38.22
N THR A 245 35.22 -14.77 -38.83
CA THR A 245 36.44 -15.22 -38.14
C THR A 245 36.74 -14.33 -36.94
N ARG A 246 36.77 -14.93 -35.74
CA ARG A 246 36.96 -14.24 -34.47
C ARG A 246 35.97 -13.08 -34.23
N ALA A 247 34.74 -13.23 -34.65
CA ALA A 247 33.70 -12.25 -34.37
C ALA A 247 32.40 -12.93 -33.95
N VAL A 248 31.69 -12.34 -33.01
CA VAL A 248 30.37 -12.77 -32.57
C VAL A 248 29.36 -11.64 -32.73
N ILE A 249 28.15 -11.99 -33.11
CA ILE A 249 27.01 -11.09 -33.14
C ILE A 249 26.17 -11.39 -31.90
N LEU A 250 26.01 -10.40 -31.05
CA LEU A 250 25.20 -10.43 -29.84
C LEU A 250 23.83 -9.82 -30.16
N ASN A 251 22.77 -10.46 -29.78
CA ASN A 251 21.38 -10.00 -30.05
C ASN A 251 20.53 -10.08 -28.78
N ALA A 252 20.10 -8.91 -28.30
CA ALA A 252 19.30 -8.74 -27.11
C ALA A 252 17.79 -8.59 -27.39
N SER A 253 17.31 -8.92 -28.59
CA SER A 253 15.90 -8.77 -28.97
C SER A 253 14.93 -9.65 -28.14
N SER A 254 15.45 -10.63 -27.41
CA SER A 254 14.69 -11.44 -26.43
C SER A 254 14.49 -10.76 -25.09
N SER A 255 15.16 -9.63 -24.83
CA SER A 255 14.91 -8.81 -23.65
C SER A 255 13.55 -8.10 -23.77
N SER A 256 12.85 -7.94 -22.67
CA SER A 256 11.53 -7.33 -22.64
C SER A 256 11.37 -6.42 -21.42
N ASP A 257 10.49 -5.45 -21.56
CA ASP A 257 10.00 -4.59 -20.47
C ASP A 257 8.56 -4.98 -20.17
N PRO A 258 8.19 -5.20 -18.90
CA PRO A 258 6.82 -5.59 -18.56
C PRO A 258 5.76 -4.55 -18.97
N GLU A 259 6.13 -3.26 -19.01
CA GLU A 259 5.27 -2.16 -19.45
C GLU A 259 5.39 -1.87 -20.95
N GLY A 260 6.22 -2.61 -21.68
CA GLY A 260 6.44 -2.46 -23.12
C GLY A 260 7.21 -1.20 -23.51
N ARG A 261 8.03 -0.65 -22.61
CA ARG A 261 8.83 0.55 -22.85
C ARG A 261 10.07 0.26 -23.69
N THR A 262 10.62 1.30 -24.31
CA THR A 262 11.86 1.19 -25.07
C THR A 262 13.04 0.95 -24.16
N LEU A 263 13.82 -0.09 -24.43
CA LEU A 263 14.97 -0.48 -23.63
C LEU A 263 16.29 0.07 -24.19
N ALA A 264 17.22 0.40 -23.29
CA ALA A 264 18.62 0.67 -23.60
C ALA A 264 19.48 -0.57 -23.28
N TYR A 265 20.50 -0.84 -24.11
CA TYR A 265 21.32 -2.04 -24.01
C TYR A 265 22.80 -1.67 -23.97
N ASP A 266 23.52 -2.19 -22.99
CA ASP A 266 24.95 -2.01 -22.81
C ASP A 266 25.65 -3.37 -22.69
N TRP A 267 26.75 -3.58 -23.43
CA TRP A 267 27.47 -4.84 -23.52
C TRP A 267 28.84 -4.76 -22.87
N PHE A 268 29.17 -5.80 -22.11
CA PHE A 268 30.44 -5.91 -21.40
C PHE A 268 31.06 -7.30 -21.60
N LEU A 269 32.39 -7.34 -21.56
CA LEU A 269 33.22 -8.56 -21.56
C LEU A 269 33.79 -8.75 -20.15
N GLY A 270 33.66 -9.95 -19.58
CA GLY A 270 34.29 -10.34 -18.31
C GLY A 270 33.34 -10.99 -17.30
N ASN A 271 33.85 -11.26 -16.10
CA ASN A 271 33.18 -12.03 -15.04
C ASN A 271 32.72 -11.16 -13.86
N GLY A 272 32.72 -9.86 -13.99
CA GLY A 272 32.29 -8.96 -12.92
C GLY A 272 30.77 -8.93 -12.75
N THR A 273 30.31 -8.41 -11.61
CA THR A 273 28.89 -8.08 -11.39
C THR A 273 28.73 -6.57 -11.51
N ILE A 274 27.81 -6.13 -12.37
CA ILE A 274 27.45 -4.71 -12.45
C ILE A 274 26.34 -4.44 -11.45
N THR A 275 26.62 -3.50 -10.53
CA THR A 275 25.62 -2.92 -9.64
C THR A 275 25.59 -1.42 -9.92
N LEU A 276 24.42 -0.93 -10.36
CA LEU A 276 24.23 0.48 -10.70
C LEU A 276 23.47 1.17 -9.55
N THR A 277 23.87 2.42 -9.23
CA THR A 277 23.01 3.32 -8.48
C THR A 277 21.85 3.81 -9.37
N PRO A 278 20.76 4.36 -8.79
CA PRO A 278 19.66 4.92 -9.61
C PRO A 278 20.14 5.98 -10.61
N GLU A 279 21.08 6.85 -10.22
CA GLU A 279 21.64 7.87 -11.11
C GLU A 279 22.43 7.25 -12.25
N GLU A 280 23.22 6.20 -11.97
CA GLU A 280 24.00 5.51 -13.00
C GLU A 280 23.08 4.72 -13.96
N ALA A 281 22.00 4.13 -13.46
CA ALA A 281 21.01 3.45 -14.30
C ALA A 281 20.26 4.44 -15.21
N CYS A 282 20.10 5.71 -14.79
CA CYS A 282 19.52 6.79 -15.60
C CYS A 282 20.50 7.43 -16.58
N ALA A 283 21.80 7.21 -16.45
CA ALA A 283 22.79 7.80 -17.32
C ALA A 283 22.65 7.27 -18.76
N GLN A 284 22.97 8.11 -19.76
CA GLN A 284 22.92 7.68 -21.16
C GLN A 284 23.91 6.55 -21.45
N GLU A 285 25.03 6.52 -20.74
CA GLU A 285 26.12 5.53 -20.92
C GLU A 285 26.68 5.11 -19.55
N ILE A 286 26.86 3.81 -19.36
CA ILE A 286 27.44 3.25 -18.12
C ILE A 286 28.92 2.85 -18.29
N LYS A 287 29.60 3.42 -19.28
CA LYS A 287 31.02 3.14 -19.59
C LYS A 287 31.95 3.30 -18.39
N GLN A 288 31.71 4.26 -17.54
CA GLN A 288 32.61 4.61 -16.43
C GLN A 288 32.70 3.53 -15.34
N LYS A 289 31.66 2.71 -15.14
CA LYS A 289 31.71 1.60 -14.18
C LYS A 289 32.58 0.45 -14.60
N ALA A 290 32.78 0.26 -15.89
CA ALA A 290 33.67 -0.80 -16.41
C ALA A 290 35.13 -0.56 -16.02
N ASN A 291 35.55 0.68 -15.81
CA ASN A 291 36.97 1.04 -15.55
C ASN A 291 37.43 0.69 -14.11
N GLY A 292 36.55 0.34 -13.18
CA GLY A 292 36.89 -0.09 -11.82
C GLY A 292 36.66 -1.57 -11.56
N SER A 293 36.15 -2.32 -12.51
CA SER A 293 35.81 -3.73 -12.42
C SER A 293 36.64 -4.56 -13.44
N THR A 294 36.59 -5.89 -13.31
CA THR A 294 37.17 -6.83 -14.30
C THR A 294 36.36 -6.88 -15.61
N LEU A 295 35.43 -5.97 -15.81
CA LEU A 295 34.55 -5.87 -16.97
C LEU A 295 35.07 -4.82 -17.95
N ILE A 296 35.06 -5.16 -19.25
CA ILE A 296 35.42 -4.28 -20.33
C ILE A 296 34.16 -3.89 -21.07
N TYR A 297 33.89 -2.59 -21.17
CA TYR A 297 32.76 -2.08 -21.96
C TYR A 297 32.99 -2.33 -23.45
N LEU A 298 32.03 -2.95 -24.13
CA LEU A 298 32.08 -3.28 -25.54
C LEU A 298 31.34 -2.26 -26.41
N GLY A 299 30.12 -1.88 -26.03
CA GLY A 299 29.29 -0.97 -26.81
C GLY A 299 27.81 -1.04 -26.43
N GLN A 300 26.97 -0.36 -27.20
CA GLN A 300 25.53 -0.24 -27.03
C GLN A 300 24.73 -0.80 -28.19
N GLY A 301 23.47 -1.07 -27.97
CA GLY A 301 22.45 -1.41 -28.96
C GLY A 301 21.88 -2.81 -28.82
N THR A 302 20.68 -2.99 -29.38
CA THR A 302 19.97 -4.28 -29.38
C THR A 302 20.74 -5.38 -30.04
N THR A 303 21.51 -5.04 -31.10
CA THR A 303 22.46 -5.95 -31.79
C THR A 303 23.83 -5.32 -31.77
N TYR A 304 24.83 -6.09 -31.34
CA TYR A 304 26.21 -5.64 -31.30
C TYR A 304 27.14 -6.69 -31.89
N ARG A 305 28.00 -6.28 -32.84
CA ARG A 305 29.05 -7.15 -33.43
C ARG A 305 30.36 -6.91 -32.70
N TYR A 306 30.82 -7.90 -31.96
CA TYR A 306 32.08 -7.86 -31.27
C TYR A 306 33.17 -8.59 -32.08
N ALA A 307 34.14 -7.83 -32.57
CA ALA A 307 35.38 -8.39 -33.17
C ALA A 307 36.33 -8.72 -32.01
N VAL A 308 36.60 -9.99 -31.79
CA VAL A 308 37.36 -10.48 -30.66
C VAL A 308 38.87 -10.32 -30.93
N PRO A 309 39.59 -9.51 -30.10
CA PRO A 309 41.03 -9.33 -30.26
C PRO A 309 41.81 -10.66 -30.14
N ALA A 310 42.99 -10.71 -30.81
CA ALA A 310 43.92 -11.80 -30.60
C ALA A 310 44.36 -11.84 -29.12
N GLY A 311 44.35 -13.03 -28.51
CA GLY A 311 44.68 -13.19 -27.09
C GLY A 311 43.47 -13.28 -26.13
N VAL A 312 42.25 -12.92 -26.53
CA VAL A 312 41.07 -13.21 -25.76
C VAL A 312 40.76 -14.71 -25.83
N ALA A 313 40.64 -15.36 -24.66
CA ALA A 313 40.39 -16.79 -24.58
C ALA A 313 38.94 -17.12 -24.99
N SER A 314 38.76 -18.34 -25.52
CA SER A 314 37.45 -18.92 -25.80
C SER A 314 37.24 -20.13 -24.88
N PRO A 315 36.08 -20.29 -24.28
CA PRO A 315 34.93 -19.39 -24.29
C PRO A 315 35.14 -18.13 -23.43
N MET A 316 34.36 -17.07 -23.70
CA MET A 316 34.38 -15.81 -22.95
C MET A 316 33.02 -15.50 -22.36
N ASN A 317 32.99 -14.78 -21.24
CA ASN A 317 31.75 -14.34 -20.65
C ASN A 317 31.35 -12.93 -21.14
N ILE A 318 30.16 -12.84 -21.68
CA ILE A 318 29.51 -11.59 -22.08
C ILE A 318 28.40 -11.27 -21.11
N GLN A 319 28.37 -10.03 -20.66
CA GLN A 319 27.30 -9.51 -19.83
C GLN A 319 26.52 -8.44 -20.58
N LEU A 320 25.21 -8.59 -20.61
CA LEU A 320 24.25 -7.60 -21.07
C LEU A 320 23.68 -6.87 -19.87
N VAL A 321 23.61 -5.54 -19.94
CA VAL A 321 22.80 -4.69 -19.04
C VAL A 321 21.69 -4.09 -19.86
N VAL A 322 20.46 -4.29 -19.44
CA VAL A 322 19.26 -3.74 -20.05
C VAL A 322 18.66 -2.72 -19.08
N ARG A 323 18.35 -1.54 -19.57
CA ARG A 323 17.78 -0.45 -18.78
C ARG A 323 16.51 0.07 -19.41
N ASP A 324 15.54 0.42 -18.57
CA ASP A 324 14.31 1.08 -19.00
C ASP A 324 14.38 2.62 -18.81
N PRO A 325 13.43 3.39 -19.36
CA PRO A 325 13.38 4.84 -19.16
C PRO A 325 13.10 5.26 -17.71
N GLY A 326 12.59 4.35 -16.86
CA GLY A 326 12.36 4.57 -15.43
C GLY A 326 13.58 4.29 -14.56
N CYS A 327 14.77 4.07 -15.19
CA CYS A 327 16.04 3.85 -14.51
C CYS A 327 16.14 2.54 -13.73
N LEU A 328 15.25 1.59 -13.99
CA LEU A 328 15.45 0.22 -13.53
C LEU A 328 16.30 -0.54 -14.54
N TYR A 329 17.02 -1.55 -14.07
CA TYR A 329 17.88 -2.34 -14.90
C TYR A 329 17.89 -3.83 -14.52
N ALA A 330 18.25 -4.65 -15.50
CA ALA A 330 18.55 -6.06 -15.29
C ALA A 330 19.85 -6.42 -16.00
N THR A 331 20.50 -7.47 -15.51
CA THR A 331 21.74 -7.98 -16.08
C THR A 331 21.61 -9.45 -16.46
N ARG A 332 22.27 -9.85 -17.56
CA ARG A 332 22.36 -11.23 -17.98
C ARG A 332 23.78 -11.55 -18.42
N THR A 333 24.37 -12.58 -17.82
CA THR A 333 25.70 -13.09 -18.25
C THR A 333 25.51 -14.43 -18.95
N LYS A 334 26.18 -14.59 -20.11
CA LYS A 334 26.27 -15.88 -20.83
C LYS A 334 27.69 -16.13 -21.28
N THR A 335 28.07 -17.39 -21.30
CA THR A 335 29.33 -17.86 -21.86
C THR A 335 29.18 -18.02 -23.37
N VAL A 336 30.05 -17.37 -24.15
CA VAL A 336 29.98 -17.29 -25.59
C VAL A 336 31.26 -17.90 -26.16
N THR A 337 31.12 -18.81 -27.12
CA THR A 337 32.26 -19.43 -27.85
C THR A 337 32.61 -18.57 -29.05
N ILE A 338 33.92 -18.31 -29.25
CA ILE A 338 34.45 -17.60 -30.43
C ILE A 338 34.53 -18.60 -31.59
N PRO A 339 33.94 -18.28 -32.75
CA PRO A 339 34.01 -19.12 -33.94
C PRO A 339 35.41 -19.12 -34.58
#